data_4468415f76c736f8364c0aad3c9e56fd
#
_entry.id   4468415f76c736f8364c0aad3c9e56fd
#
_cell.length_a   1.000
_cell.length_b   1.000
_cell.length_c   1.000
_cell.angle_alpha   90.00
_cell.angle_beta   90.00
_cell.angle_gamma   90.00
#
_symmetry.space_group_name_H-M   'P 1'
#
loop_
_entity.id
_entity.type
_entity.pdbx_description
1 polymer ?
#
loop_
_entity_poly.entity_id
_entity_poly.type
_entity_poly.pdbx_seq_one_letter_code
_entity_poly.pdbx_strand_id
1 'polypeptide(L)'
;MPIRIPDQLPASDVLRTENIFVMSETRAASQEIRPLRVLILNLMPKKIETETQFLRLLSNSPLQINVELLRIDNRPSKNTPTEHLDTFYRQFEMVKGKNFDGLIITGAPLGLVQFEDVIYWDHLKTIMEWAKDHVTSTLYVCWAAQAGLKLLYDLPKKTRKEKLSGVYHHQIHNPFHPILRGFDDTFLAPHSRYADFSPHFLEEHTDLDILATSDVAGVYLATTKDKRNVFVTGHPEYDSHTLHNEYIRDLGEGMEPAIPVNYYPNNNPDNPPIASWRSHGHLLFLNWLNYCVYQQTPYDLDHFSEDAFTKDD
;
A
#
# COMPACT_ATOMS: atom_id res chain seq x y z
N MET A 1 15.99 -12.57 2.66
CA MET A 1 17.07 -11.73 2.09
C MET A 1 16.59 -10.29 2.13
N PRO A 2 17.47 -9.28 2.24
CA PRO A 2 17.09 -7.92 2.57
C PRO A 2 16.61 -7.13 1.36
N ILE A 3 15.88 -6.03 1.63
CA ILE A 3 15.58 -5.02 0.62
C ILE A 3 16.87 -4.31 0.18
N ARG A 4 16.95 -3.98 -1.08
CA ARG A 4 17.98 -3.10 -1.64
C ARG A 4 17.37 -1.72 -1.88
N ILE A 5 17.92 -0.73 -1.23
CA ILE A 5 17.55 0.69 -1.34
C ILE A 5 18.81 1.52 -1.42
N PRO A 6 18.75 2.77 -1.91
CA PRO A 6 19.88 3.68 -1.89
C PRO A 6 20.45 3.83 -0.48
N ASP A 7 21.78 3.72 -0.33
CA ASP A 7 22.45 3.75 0.98
C ASP A 7 22.18 5.05 1.77
N GLN A 8 21.94 6.16 1.04
CA GLN A 8 21.68 7.48 1.61
C GLN A 8 20.20 7.75 1.89
N LEU A 9 19.30 6.81 1.62
CA LEU A 9 17.88 6.98 1.92
C LEU A 9 17.69 7.05 3.44
N PRO A 10 17.02 8.09 4.00
CA PRO A 10 16.83 8.23 5.46
C PRO A 10 16.19 7.00 6.12
N ALA A 11 15.30 6.32 5.40
CA ALA A 11 14.70 5.06 5.86
C ALA A 11 15.75 3.98 6.19
N SER A 12 16.91 3.99 5.54
CA SER A 12 18.00 3.02 5.79
C SER A 12 18.48 3.05 7.24
N ASP A 13 18.67 4.26 7.79
CA ASP A 13 19.14 4.42 9.16
C ASP A 13 18.07 4.01 10.18
N VAL A 14 16.81 4.38 9.93
CA VAL A 14 15.68 3.98 10.79
C VAL A 14 15.56 2.45 10.84
N LEU A 15 15.56 1.78 9.68
CA LEU A 15 15.43 0.33 9.59
C LEU A 15 16.60 -0.38 10.29
N ARG A 16 17.84 0.12 10.18
CA ARG A 16 19.00 -0.42 10.90
C ARG A 16 18.86 -0.30 12.42
N THR A 17 18.31 0.83 12.93
CA THR A 17 18.05 0.97 14.38
C THR A 17 16.98 0.01 14.89
N GLU A 18 16.07 -0.43 14.02
CA GLU A 18 15.06 -1.45 14.30
C GLU A 18 15.56 -2.89 14.14
N ASN A 19 16.87 -3.10 13.94
CA ASN A 19 17.51 -4.40 13.64
C ASN A 19 16.99 -5.05 12.34
N ILE A 20 16.49 -4.26 11.41
CA ILE A 20 16.07 -4.70 10.09
C ILE A 20 17.27 -4.64 9.15
N PHE A 21 17.59 -5.78 8.51
CA PHE A 21 18.73 -5.85 7.63
C PHE A 21 18.41 -5.22 6.26
N VAL A 22 19.14 -4.15 5.93
CA VAL A 22 19.11 -3.46 4.64
C VAL A 22 20.40 -3.78 3.88
N MET A 23 20.29 -4.22 2.64
CA MET A 23 21.44 -4.53 1.80
C MET A 23 21.93 -3.29 1.06
N SER A 24 23.24 -3.03 1.11
CA SER A 24 23.84 -1.99 0.28
C SER A 24 23.81 -2.38 -1.20
N GLU A 25 23.82 -1.38 -2.08
CA GLU A 25 23.86 -1.62 -3.53
C GLU A 25 25.09 -2.42 -3.94
N THR A 26 26.24 -2.13 -3.34
CA THR A 26 27.52 -2.84 -3.61
C THR A 26 27.43 -4.31 -3.24
N ARG A 27 26.85 -4.65 -2.09
CA ARG A 27 26.70 -6.04 -1.65
C ARG A 27 25.68 -6.80 -2.50
N ALA A 28 24.59 -6.14 -2.90
CA ALA A 28 23.59 -6.75 -3.78
C ALA A 28 24.15 -7.10 -5.17
N ALA A 29 25.01 -6.25 -5.72
CA ALA A 29 25.63 -6.48 -7.01
C ALA A 29 26.60 -7.68 -7.06
N SER A 30 27.06 -8.17 -5.90
CA SER A 30 27.93 -9.36 -5.79
C SER A 30 27.18 -10.70 -5.71
N GLN A 31 25.85 -10.70 -5.79
CA GLN A 31 25.03 -11.92 -5.71
C GLN A 31 24.37 -12.21 -7.07
N GLU A 32 24.52 -13.42 -7.56
CA GLU A 32 23.85 -13.92 -8.79
C GLU A 32 22.38 -14.32 -8.51
N ILE A 33 21.59 -13.35 -8.02
CA ILE A 33 20.17 -13.57 -7.74
C ILE A 33 19.39 -12.44 -8.45
N ARG A 34 18.39 -12.80 -9.24
CA ARG A 34 17.45 -11.84 -9.78
C ARG A 34 16.58 -11.27 -8.65
N PRO A 35 16.77 -10.03 -8.24
CA PRO A 35 15.90 -9.41 -7.25
C PRO A 35 14.55 -9.07 -7.87
N LEU A 36 13.49 -9.13 -7.07
CA LEU A 36 12.20 -8.56 -7.44
C LEU A 36 12.31 -7.04 -7.58
N ARG A 37 11.75 -6.49 -8.65
CA ARG A 37 11.71 -5.04 -8.88
C ARG A 37 10.34 -4.52 -8.43
N VAL A 38 10.32 -3.77 -7.33
CA VAL A 38 9.11 -3.18 -6.77
C VAL A 38 9.16 -1.65 -6.90
N LEU A 39 8.14 -1.09 -7.54
CA LEU A 39 7.95 0.34 -7.67
C LEU A 39 6.96 0.81 -6.60
N ILE A 40 7.25 1.93 -5.91
CA ILE A 40 6.32 2.54 -4.96
C ILE A 40 5.95 3.93 -5.47
N LEU A 41 4.71 4.09 -5.93
CA LEU A 41 4.11 5.40 -6.21
C LEU A 41 3.60 5.99 -4.89
N ASN A 42 4.40 6.92 -4.34
CA ASN A 42 4.11 7.52 -3.05
C ASN A 42 3.29 8.80 -3.20
N LEU A 43 1.99 8.72 -2.91
CA LEU A 43 1.03 9.84 -2.97
C LEU A 43 0.89 10.57 -1.62
N MET A 44 1.45 10.02 -0.53
CA MET A 44 1.35 10.61 0.80
C MET A 44 2.13 11.92 0.90
N PRO A 45 1.65 12.89 1.72
CA PRO A 45 2.33 14.17 1.90
C PRO A 45 3.65 14.06 2.68
N LYS A 46 3.71 13.19 3.70
CA LYS A 46 4.91 12.90 4.50
C LYS A 46 5.66 11.70 3.91
N LYS A 47 6.36 11.92 2.79
CA LYS A 47 6.93 10.84 2.00
C LYS A 47 7.98 10.02 2.76
N ILE A 48 8.87 10.64 3.52
CA ILE A 48 9.95 9.99 4.27
C ILE A 48 9.38 9.03 5.33
N GLU A 49 8.33 9.43 6.04
CA GLU A 49 7.64 8.56 6.99
C GLU A 49 7.00 7.35 6.29
N THR A 50 6.29 7.61 5.19
CA THR A 50 5.64 6.58 4.39
C THR A 50 6.63 5.60 3.78
N GLU A 51 7.77 6.06 3.27
CA GLU A 51 8.87 5.22 2.78
C GLU A 51 9.30 4.21 3.84
N THR A 52 9.58 4.69 5.05
CA THR A 52 10.02 3.84 6.17
C THR A 52 8.97 2.78 6.49
N GLN A 53 7.69 3.16 6.52
CA GLN A 53 6.57 2.26 6.81
C GLN A 53 6.48 1.12 5.79
N PHE A 54 6.47 1.44 4.49
CA PHE A 54 6.39 0.41 3.44
C PHE A 54 7.66 -0.44 3.35
N LEU A 55 8.83 0.18 3.47
CA LEU A 55 10.10 -0.54 3.42
C LEU A 55 10.25 -1.52 4.58
N ARG A 56 9.73 -1.18 5.77
CA ARG A 56 9.68 -2.10 6.92
C ARG A 56 8.86 -3.35 6.62
N LEU A 57 7.69 -3.20 5.98
CA LEU A 57 6.85 -4.34 5.61
C LEU A 57 7.50 -5.22 4.52
N LEU A 58 8.08 -4.60 3.50
CA LEU A 58 8.77 -5.31 2.42
C LEU A 58 10.01 -6.05 2.91
N SER A 59 10.72 -5.51 3.91
CA SER A 59 11.94 -6.10 4.46
C SER A 59 11.73 -7.41 5.21
N ASN A 60 10.50 -7.74 5.60
CA ASN A 60 10.16 -8.99 6.29
C ASN A 60 10.07 -10.21 5.35
N SER A 61 10.50 -10.07 4.11
CA SER A 61 10.53 -11.15 3.11
C SER A 61 11.92 -11.78 3.00
N PRO A 62 12.02 -13.11 2.77
CA PRO A 62 13.29 -13.75 2.41
C PRO A 62 13.72 -13.43 0.98
N LEU A 63 12.87 -12.84 0.15
CA LEU A 63 13.17 -12.49 -1.23
C LEU A 63 14.02 -11.23 -1.30
N GLN A 64 14.94 -11.17 -2.25
CA GLN A 64 15.68 -9.95 -2.53
C GLN A 64 14.78 -8.99 -3.34
N ILE A 65 14.66 -7.75 -2.88
CA ILE A 65 13.78 -6.75 -3.47
C ILE A 65 14.57 -5.49 -3.76
N ASN A 66 14.51 -5.03 -5.01
CA ASN A 66 14.96 -3.69 -5.43
C ASN A 66 13.75 -2.76 -5.41
N VAL A 67 13.83 -1.71 -4.61
CA VAL A 67 12.75 -0.72 -4.52
C VAL A 67 13.13 0.54 -5.26
N GLU A 68 12.29 0.97 -6.20
CA GLU A 68 12.33 2.29 -6.84
C GLU A 68 11.16 3.14 -6.32
N LEU A 69 11.41 4.42 -6.01
CA LEU A 69 10.37 5.35 -5.55
C LEU A 69 9.91 6.21 -6.72
N LEU A 70 8.60 6.34 -6.91
CA LEU A 70 7.97 7.12 -7.97
C LEU A 70 7.16 8.27 -7.36
N ARG A 71 7.32 9.48 -7.89
CA ARG A 71 6.47 10.64 -7.59
C ARG A 71 5.46 10.87 -8.70
N ILE A 72 4.27 11.32 -8.32
CA ILE A 72 3.15 11.53 -9.26
C ILE A 72 3.39 12.72 -10.19
N ASP A 73 4.05 13.77 -9.70
CA ASP A 73 4.33 15.00 -10.44
C ASP A 73 5.60 15.69 -9.92
N ASN A 74 6.01 16.76 -10.60
CA ASN A 74 7.19 17.56 -10.26
C ASN A 74 6.90 18.73 -9.31
N ARG A 75 5.72 18.78 -8.70
CA ARG A 75 5.35 19.89 -7.80
C ARG A 75 6.14 19.83 -6.51
N PRO A 76 6.52 21.01 -5.95
CA PRO A 76 7.12 21.06 -4.64
C PRO A 76 6.19 20.43 -3.59
N SER A 77 6.72 19.56 -2.76
CA SER A 77 6.01 19.02 -1.61
C SER A 77 6.11 19.99 -0.44
N LYS A 78 5.01 20.26 0.25
CA LYS A 78 5.02 21.07 1.47
C LYS A 78 5.71 20.38 2.65
N ASN A 79 5.71 19.04 2.66
CA ASN A 79 6.11 18.22 3.80
C ASN A 79 7.35 17.35 3.53
N THR A 80 7.96 17.47 2.36
CA THR A 80 9.16 16.72 1.99
C THR A 80 10.13 17.64 1.26
N PRO A 81 11.40 17.71 1.69
CA PRO A 81 12.42 18.54 1.03
C PRO A 81 12.56 18.19 -0.46
N THR A 82 12.71 19.20 -1.32
CA THR A 82 12.88 19.00 -2.77
C THR A 82 14.13 18.18 -3.07
N GLU A 83 15.23 18.42 -2.36
CA GLU A 83 16.46 17.65 -2.48
C GLU A 83 16.25 16.14 -2.28
N HIS A 84 15.43 15.76 -1.29
CA HIS A 84 15.07 14.36 -1.06
C HIS A 84 14.32 13.76 -2.26
N LEU A 85 13.35 14.52 -2.81
CA LEU A 85 12.59 14.09 -3.98
C LEU A 85 13.47 13.94 -5.21
N ASP A 86 14.36 14.89 -5.46
CA ASP A 86 15.23 14.87 -6.63
C ASP A 86 16.30 13.77 -6.54
N THR A 87 16.72 13.42 -5.33
CA THR A 87 17.72 12.36 -5.10
C THR A 87 17.11 10.96 -5.21
N PHE A 88 15.96 10.71 -4.58
CA PHE A 88 15.46 9.35 -4.37
C PHE A 88 14.25 8.98 -5.23
N TYR A 89 13.51 9.96 -5.75
CA TYR A 89 12.30 9.71 -6.53
C TYR A 89 12.54 9.78 -8.02
N ARG A 90 11.93 8.86 -8.75
CA ARG A 90 11.88 8.89 -10.21
C ARG A 90 10.61 9.60 -10.69
N GLN A 91 10.69 10.20 -11.87
CA GLN A 91 9.53 10.66 -12.63
C GLN A 91 9.03 9.52 -13.51
N PHE A 92 7.75 9.52 -13.85
CA PHE A 92 7.14 8.45 -14.65
C PHE A 92 7.86 8.23 -15.99
N GLU A 93 8.28 9.29 -16.66
CA GLU A 93 9.04 9.25 -17.92
C GLU A 93 10.33 8.40 -17.82
N MET A 94 10.92 8.30 -16.61
CA MET A 94 12.15 7.53 -16.39
C MET A 94 11.89 6.03 -16.19
N VAL A 95 10.65 5.65 -15.93
CA VAL A 95 10.26 4.26 -15.61
C VAL A 95 9.30 3.66 -16.63
N LYS A 96 8.60 4.45 -17.46
CA LYS A 96 7.57 3.99 -18.37
C LYS A 96 8.01 2.92 -19.39
N GLY A 97 9.29 2.87 -19.73
CA GLY A 97 9.88 1.84 -20.61
C GLY A 97 10.44 0.63 -19.86
N LYS A 98 10.15 0.48 -18.57
CA LYS A 98 10.64 -0.63 -17.74
C LYS A 98 9.49 -1.50 -17.28
N ASN A 99 9.78 -2.77 -17.02
CA ASN A 99 8.84 -3.70 -16.39
C ASN A 99 9.21 -3.90 -14.92
N PHE A 100 8.18 -4.15 -14.09
CA PHE A 100 8.31 -4.35 -12.65
C PHE A 100 7.55 -5.61 -12.22
N ASP A 101 8.04 -6.28 -11.19
CA ASP A 101 7.36 -7.41 -10.58
C ASP A 101 6.18 -6.94 -9.73
N GLY A 102 6.32 -5.82 -9.02
CA GLY A 102 5.27 -5.27 -8.19
C GLY A 102 5.20 -3.74 -8.24
N LEU A 103 3.99 -3.22 -8.09
CA LEU A 103 3.73 -1.79 -7.89
C LEU A 103 2.91 -1.61 -6.61
N ILE A 104 3.33 -0.71 -5.74
CA ILE A 104 2.54 -0.24 -4.60
C ILE A 104 2.10 1.19 -4.89
N ILE A 105 0.80 1.47 -4.81
CA ILE A 105 0.26 2.82 -4.86
C ILE A 105 -0.26 3.16 -3.47
N THR A 106 0.36 4.13 -2.81
CA THR A 106 0.05 4.49 -1.43
C THR A 106 -1.26 5.26 -1.32
N GLY A 107 -1.79 5.38 -0.11
CA GLY A 107 -2.87 6.29 0.19
C GLY A 107 -2.56 7.75 -0.13
N ALA A 108 -3.61 8.59 -0.09
CA ALA A 108 -3.53 10.04 -0.16
C ALA A 108 -4.64 10.65 0.70
N PRO A 109 -4.44 11.82 1.33
CA PRO A 109 -5.47 12.47 2.16
C PRO A 109 -6.53 13.20 1.32
N LEU A 110 -7.11 12.51 0.34
CA LEU A 110 -8.05 13.03 -0.68
C LEU A 110 -9.45 12.43 -0.56
N GLY A 111 -9.79 11.85 0.58
CA GLY A 111 -11.09 11.18 0.78
C GLY A 111 -12.31 12.08 0.54
N LEU A 112 -12.20 13.37 0.75
CA LEU A 112 -13.28 14.35 0.54
C LEU A 112 -13.30 14.97 -0.88
N VAL A 113 -12.23 14.81 -1.66
CA VAL A 113 -12.10 15.37 -3.01
C VAL A 113 -12.66 14.37 -4.02
N GLN A 114 -13.48 14.80 -4.96
CA GLN A 114 -13.93 13.94 -6.06
C GLN A 114 -12.72 13.54 -6.91
N PHE A 115 -12.77 12.34 -7.55
CA PHE A 115 -11.61 11.85 -8.30
C PHE A 115 -11.24 12.79 -9.45
N GLU A 116 -12.23 13.29 -10.15
CA GLU A 116 -12.09 14.20 -11.30
C GLU A 116 -11.49 15.56 -10.92
N ASP A 117 -11.65 15.97 -9.64
CA ASP A 117 -11.10 17.22 -9.10
C ASP A 117 -9.66 17.05 -8.56
N VAL A 118 -9.13 15.83 -8.53
CA VAL A 118 -7.74 15.57 -8.12
C VAL A 118 -6.81 16.08 -9.22
N ILE A 119 -5.97 17.05 -8.88
CA ILE A 119 -5.10 17.78 -9.83
C ILE A 119 -4.24 16.83 -10.71
N TYR A 120 -3.84 15.68 -10.19
CA TYR A 120 -3.01 14.69 -10.89
C TYR A 120 -3.82 13.45 -11.33
N TRP A 121 -5.14 13.53 -11.37
CA TRP A 121 -6.00 12.38 -11.68
C TRP A 121 -5.68 11.74 -13.03
N ASP A 122 -5.54 12.54 -14.07
CA ASP A 122 -5.24 12.03 -15.42
C ASP A 122 -3.85 11.37 -15.48
N HIS A 123 -2.88 11.92 -14.76
CA HIS A 123 -1.55 11.31 -14.68
C HIS A 123 -1.59 9.99 -13.90
N LEU A 124 -2.36 9.93 -12.82
CA LEU A 124 -2.56 8.69 -12.06
C LEU A 124 -3.24 7.61 -12.92
N LYS A 125 -4.27 7.96 -13.69
CA LYS A 125 -4.89 7.05 -14.67
C LYS A 125 -3.87 6.51 -15.65
N THR A 126 -3.03 7.38 -16.21
CA THR A 126 -1.98 6.98 -17.16
C THR A 126 -1.03 5.95 -16.54
N ILE A 127 -0.62 6.15 -15.27
CA ILE A 127 0.26 5.21 -14.57
C ILE A 127 -0.47 3.89 -14.30
N MET A 128 -1.74 3.92 -13.89
CA MET A 128 -2.53 2.72 -13.63
C MET A 128 -2.80 1.91 -14.92
N GLU A 129 -3.06 2.59 -16.05
CA GLU A 129 -3.21 1.94 -17.36
C GLU A 129 -1.88 1.31 -17.81
N TRP A 130 -0.77 2.05 -17.69
CA TRP A 130 0.57 1.54 -17.98
C TRP A 130 0.89 0.29 -17.14
N ALA A 131 0.48 0.26 -15.89
CA ALA A 131 0.74 -0.88 -15.00
C ALA A 131 0.10 -2.19 -15.48
N LYS A 132 -0.98 -2.15 -16.26
CA LYS A 132 -1.60 -3.35 -16.85
C LYS A 132 -0.63 -4.15 -17.71
N ASP A 133 0.27 -3.47 -18.44
CA ASP A 133 1.18 -4.09 -19.40
C ASP A 133 2.60 -4.23 -18.87
N HIS A 134 2.94 -3.52 -17.78
CA HIS A 134 4.32 -3.40 -17.29
C HIS A 134 4.54 -3.91 -15.87
N VAL A 135 3.47 -4.33 -15.16
CA VAL A 135 3.55 -4.75 -13.75
C VAL A 135 2.83 -6.09 -13.55
N THR A 136 3.49 -7.03 -12.89
CA THR A 136 2.89 -8.33 -12.60
C THR A 136 1.73 -8.20 -11.61
N SER A 137 1.93 -7.50 -10.48
CA SER A 137 0.85 -7.27 -9.51
C SER A 137 0.93 -5.87 -8.89
N THR A 138 -0.24 -5.23 -8.76
CA THR A 138 -0.38 -3.89 -8.14
C THR A 138 -1.14 -3.98 -6.82
N LEU A 139 -0.53 -3.45 -5.75
CA LEU A 139 -1.13 -3.29 -4.43
C LEU A 139 -1.57 -1.84 -4.23
N TYR A 140 -2.87 -1.63 -4.10
CA TYR A 140 -3.48 -0.33 -3.87
C TYR A 140 -3.84 -0.19 -2.40
N VAL A 141 -3.39 0.90 -1.74
CA VAL A 141 -3.62 1.11 -0.30
C VAL A 141 -4.51 2.33 -0.06
N CYS A 142 -5.52 2.17 0.79
CA CYS A 142 -6.46 3.19 1.25
C CYS A 142 -7.11 3.98 0.09
N TRP A 143 -6.80 5.26 -0.07
CA TRP A 143 -7.35 6.08 -1.15
C TRP A 143 -7.01 5.54 -2.54
N ALA A 144 -5.82 4.99 -2.72
CA ALA A 144 -5.45 4.35 -3.99
C ALA A 144 -6.31 3.13 -4.30
N ALA A 145 -6.73 2.35 -3.30
CA ALA A 145 -7.69 1.26 -3.50
C ALA A 145 -9.03 1.78 -4.05
N GLN A 146 -9.49 2.90 -3.54
CA GLN A 146 -10.71 3.55 -4.06
C GLN A 146 -10.53 4.08 -5.49
N ALA A 147 -9.38 4.71 -5.76
CA ALA A 147 -9.04 5.20 -7.09
C ALA A 147 -8.91 4.07 -8.12
N GLY A 148 -8.28 2.95 -7.75
CA GLY A 148 -8.17 1.76 -8.59
C GLY A 148 -9.53 1.11 -8.87
N LEU A 149 -10.38 0.96 -7.86
CA LEU A 149 -11.74 0.43 -8.03
C LEU A 149 -12.62 1.36 -8.87
N LYS A 150 -12.46 2.69 -8.73
CA LYS A 150 -13.13 3.66 -9.63
C LYS A 150 -12.67 3.49 -11.07
N LEU A 151 -11.37 3.34 -11.31
CA LEU A 151 -10.81 3.24 -12.65
C LEU A 151 -11.18 1.92 -13.34
N LEU A 152 -11.11 0.79 -12.61
CA LEU A 152 -11.28 -0.54 -13.19
C LEU A 152 -12.74 -0.97 -13.27
N TYR A 153 -13.59 -0.50 -12.34
CA TYR A 153 -14.99 -0.96 -12.20
C TYR A 153 -16.00 0.18 -12.15
N ASP A 154 -15.57 1.43 -12.34
CA ASP A 154 -16.40 2.63 -12.22
C ASP A 154 -17.19 2.73 -10.90
N LEU A 155 -16.62 2.18 -9.81
CA LEU A 155 -17.30 2.16 -8.51
C LEU A 155 -17.43 3.58 -7.94
N PRO A 156 -18.65 3.99 -7.54
CA PRO A 156 -18.87 5.32 -6.98
C PRO A 156 -18.30 5.40 -5.55
N LYS A 157 -17.59 6.50 -5.28
CA LYS A 157 -17.14 6.84 -3.92
C LYS A 157 -18.33 7.27 -3.08
N LYS A 158 -18.45 6.67 -1.88
CA LYS A 158 -19.40 7.10 -0.85
C LYS A 158 -18.65 7.86 0.22
N THR A 159 -18.94 9.15 0.38
CA THR A 159 -18.31 9.97 1.42
C THR A 159 -19.00 9.73 2.76
N ARG A 160 -18.23 9.48 3.81
CA ARG A 160 -18.70 9.38 5.19
C ARG A 160 -18.89 10.77 5.78
N LYS A 161 -19.86 10.91 6.68
CA LYS A 161 -20.09 12.17 7.41
C LYS A 161 -18.95 12.44 8.41
N GLU A 162 -18.43 11.37 9.02
CA GLU A 162 -17.35 11.40 10.00
C GLU A 162 -16.17 10.56 9.50
N LYS A 163 -14.98 10.95 9.91
CA LYS A 163 -13.75 10.20 9.63
C LYS A 163 -13.82 8.82 10.31
N LEU A 164 -13.66 7.76 9.54
CA LEU A 164 -13.39 6.45 10.09
C LEU A 164 -11.94 6.42 10.57
N SER A 165 -11.70 6.52 11.87
CA SER A 165 -10.37 6.53 12.47
C SER A 165 -10.30 5.55 13.63
N GLY A 166 -9.33 4.63 13.59
CA GLY A 166 -9.15 3.64 14.65
C GLY A 166 -8.67 2.29 14.13
N VAL A 167 -8.69 1.31 15.02
CA VAL A 167 -8.31 -0.09 14.77
C VAL A 167 -9.56 -0.95 14.85
N TYR A 168 -9.89 -1.61 13.75
CA TYR A 168 -11.14 -2.35 13.61
C TYR A 168 -10.89 -3.84 13.44
N HIS A 169 -11.81 -4.64 13.96
CA HIS A 169 -11.85 -6.09 13.74
C HIS A 169 -12.32 -6.39 12.32
N HIS A 170 -11.64 -7.32 11.67
CA HIS A 170 -11.98 -7.85 10.36
C HIS A 170 -12.10 -9.36 10.43
N GLN A 171 -13.01 -9.91 9.64
CA GLN A 171 -13.21 -11.33 9.45
C GLN A 171 -12.80 -11.71 8.04
N ILE A 172 -12.07 -12.83 7.90
CA ILE A 172 -11.72 -13.40 6.61
C ILE A 172 -12.86 -14.25 6.04
N HIS A 173 -13.03 -14.27 4.71
CA HIS A 173 -14.09 -15.02 4.03
C HIS A 173 -13.60 -16.28 3.33
N ASN A 174 -12.32 -16.30 2.90
CA ASN A 174 -11.72 -17.46 2.25
C ASN A 174 -10.34 -17.75 2.84
N PRO A 175 -10.24 -18.57 3.89
CA PRO A 175 -8.97 -18.87 4.57
C PRO A 175 -7.97 -19.62 3.66
N PHE A 176 -8.44 -20.21 2.55
CA PHE A 176 -7.58 -20.90 1.59
C PHE A 176 -7.03 -19.99 0.50
N HIS A 177 -7.48 -18.72 0.42
CA HIS A 177 -6.94 -17.80 -0.56
C HIS A 177 -5.45 -17.49 -0.26
N PRO A 178 -4.54 -17.58 -1.25
CA PRO A 178 -3.10 -17.48 -1.01
C PRO A 178 -2.67 -16.22 -0.25
N ILE A 179 -3.31 -15.08 -0.50
CA ILE A 179 -2.98 -13.80 0.17
C ILE A 179 -3.35 -13.80 1.67
N LEU A 180 -4.27 -14.67 2.08
CA LEU A 180 -4.71 -14.83 3.47
C LEU A 180 -4.01 -15.99 4.20
N ARG A 181 -3.05 -16.64 3.55
CA ARG A 181 -2.36 -17.77 4.17
C ARG A 181 -1.70 -17.39 5.48
N GLY A 182 -2.06 -18.10 6.55
CA GLY A 182 -1.57 -17.88 7.91
C GLY A 182 -2.26 -16.75 8.67
N PHE A 183 -3.29 -16.13 8.09
CA PHE A 183 -4.16 -15.22 8.84
C PHE A 183 -5.00 -15.99 9.85
N ASP A 184 -5.27 -15.37 10.97
CA ASP A 184 -6.32 -15.81 11.90
C ASP A 184 -7.70 -15.56 11.28
N ASP A 185 -8.73 -16.26 11.75
CA ASP A 185 -10.12 -16.08 11.27
C ASP A 185 -10.61 -14.64 11.44
N THR A 186 -10.08 -13.95 12.46
CA THR A 186 -10.29 -12.53 12.70
C THR A 186 -8.97 -11.82 13.00
N PHE A 187 -8.86 -10.57 12.56
CA PHE A 187 -7.67 -9.77 12.80
C PHE A 187 -7.99 -8.28 12.94
N LEU A 188 -7.03 -7.52 13.44
CA LEU A 188 -7.12 -6.08 13.61
C LEU A 188 -6.37 -5.33 12.51
N ALA A 189 -6.96 -4.25 12.00
CA ALA A 189 -6.31 -3.36 11.05
C ALA A 189 -6.70 -1.89 11.28
N PRO A 190 -5.76 -0.95 11.12
CA PRO A 190 -6.02 0.48 11.25
C PRO A 190 -6.68 1.05 10.00
N HIS A 191 -7.57 2.02 10.24
CA HIS A 191 -8.21 2.81 9.20
C HIS A 191 -8.14 4.30 9.53
N SER A 192 -8.01 5.12 8.48
CA SER A 192 -8.10 6.57 8.56
C SER A 192 -8.62 7.11 7.24
N ARG A 193 -9.95 7.22 7.09
CA ARG A 193 -10.55 7.65 5.81
C ARG A 193 -11.91 8.31 5.96
N TYR A 194 -12.25 9.15 5.00
CA TYR A 194 -13.57 9.77 4.83
C TYR A 194 -14.41 9.10 3.74
N ALA A 195 -13.83 8.22 2.96
CA ALA A 195 -14.50 7.61 1.84
C ALA A 195 -14.63 6.10 1.99
N ASP A 196 -15.68 5.59 1.42
CA ASP A 196 -16.03 4.18 1.42
C ASP A 196 -16.65 3.80 0.05
N PHE A 197 -16.90 2.53 -0.16
CA PHE A 197 -17.74 2.03 -1.24
C PHE A 197 -18.73 1.01 -0.67
N SER A 198 -19.83 0.80 -1.40
CA SER A 198 -20.83 -0.14 -0.99
C SER A 198 -20.31 -1.57 -1.16
N PRO A 199 -20.36 -2.44 -0.11
CA PRO A 199 -20.06 -3.87 -0.28
C PRO A 199 -20.91 -4.53 -1.37
N HIS A 200 -22.17 -4.15 -1.48
CA HIS A 200 -23.10 -4.64 -2.51
C HIS A 200 -22.60 -4.38 -3.93
N PHE A 201 -22.02 -3.22 -4.19
CA PHE A 201 -21.41 -2.93 -5.48
C PHE A 201 -20.25 -3.83 -5.83
N LEU A 202 -19.44 -4.23 -4.83
CA LEU A 202 -18.34 -5.16 -5.05
C LEU A 202 -18.83 -6.58 -5.33
N GLU A 203 -19.91 -7.01 -4.67
CA GLU A 203 -20.53 -8.32 -4.87
C GLU A 203 -21.18 -8.46 -6.26
N GLU A 204 -21.63 -7.36 -6.85
CA GLU A 204 -22.18 -7.33 -8.21
C GLU A 204 -21.11 -7.48 -9.30
N HIS A 205 -19.83 -7.19 -8.98
CA HIS A 205 -18.71 -7.38 -9.89
C HIS A 205 -18.06 -8.75 -9.66
N THR A 206 -18.38 -9.70 -10.49
CA THR A 206 -18.00 -11.12 -10.37
C THR A 206 -16.51 -11.40 -10.48
N ASP A 207 -15.70 -10.41 -10.91
CA ASP A 207 -14.25 -10.56 -11.08
C ASP A 207 -13.48 -10.20 -9.79
N LEU A 208 -14.16 -9.72 -8.74
CA LEU A 208 -13.55 -9.39 -7.47
C LEU A 208 -13.84 -10.45 -6.42
N ASP A 209 -12.80 -10.93 -5.76
CA ASP A 209 -12.90 -11.74 -4.56
C ASP A 209 -12.80 -10.82 -3.33
N ILE A 210 -13.88 -10.74 -2.54
CA ILE A 210 -13.87 -10.04 -1.26
C ILE A 210 -13.31 -10.98 -0.22
N LEU A 211 -12.15 -10.66 0.33
CA LEU A 211 -11.37 -11.56 1.16
C LEU A 211 -11.49 -11.26 2.65
N ALA A 212 -11.68 -10.00 3.04
CA ALA A 212 -11.86 -9.63 4.43
C ALA A 212 -12.77 -8.40 4.58
N THR A 213 -13.66 -8.44 5.57
CA THR A 213 -14.60 -7.36 5.88
C THR A 213 -14.69 -7.09 7.38
N SER A 214 -15.21 -5.92 7.72
CA SER A 214 -15.57 -5.50 9.07
C SER A 214 -17.01 -4.98 9.07
N ASP A 215 -17.78 -5.28 10.10
CA ASP A 215 -19.14 -4.77 10.26
C ASP A 215 -19.19 -3.23 10.32
N VAL A 216 -18.13 -2.61 10.85
CA VAL A 216 -18.02 -1.15 11.02
C VAL A 216 -17.20 -0.49 9.90
N ALA A 217 -16.07 -1.10 9.57
CA ALA A 217 -15.13 -0.53 8.60
C ALA A 217 -15.38 -1.00 7.15
N GLY A 218 -16.34 -1.91 6.92
CA GLY A 218 -16.64 -2.42 5.59
C GLY A 218 -15.55 -3.31 5.02
N VAL A 219 -15.40 -3.31 3.69
CA VAL A 219 -14.39 -4.15 3.01
C VAL A 219 -12.99 -3.66 3.33
N TYR A 220 -12.13 -4.58 3.78
CA TYR A 220 -10.71 -4.32 4.03
C TYR A 220 -9.83 -4.78 2.87
N LEU A 221 -10.05 -6.00 2.40
CA LEU A 221 -9.22 -6.63 1.38
C LEU A 221 -10.08 -7.23 0.28
N ALA A 222 -9.78 -6.87 -0.94
CA ALA A 222 -10.34 -7.47 -2.15
C ALA A 222 -9.23 -7.67 -3.19
N THR A 223 -9.43 -8.60 -4.12
CA THR A 223 -8.48 -8.85 -5.21
C THR A 223 -9.22 -9.23 -6.49
N THR A 224 -8.61 -8.97 -7.64
CA THR A 224 -9.04 -9.58 -8.89
C THR A 224 -8.75 -11.09 -8.87
N LYS A 225 -9.52 -11.90 -9.62
CA LYS A 225 -9.33 -13.36 -9.66
C LYS A 225 -7.95 -13.78 -10.14
N ASP A 226 -7.36 -13.02 -11.05
CA ASP A 226 -5.99 -13.20 -11.54
C ASP A 226 -4.92 -12.73 -10.54
N LYS A 227 -5.30 -12.15 -9.38
CA LYS A 227 -4.43 -11.61 -8.33
C LYS A 227 -3.51 -10.46 -8.78
N ARG A 228 -3.76 -9.90 -9.97
CA ARG A 228 -2.96 -8.80 -10.49
C ARG A 228 -3.25 -7.48 -9.76
N ASN A 229 -4.47 -7.30 -9.24
CA ASN A 229 -4.85 -6.11 -8.51
C ASN A 229 -5.33 -6.49 -7.10
N VAL A 230 -4.65 -5.96 -6.09
CA VAL A 230 -4.94 -6.17 -4.67
C VAL A 230 -5.32 -4.85 -4.03
N PHE A 231 -6.51 -4.78 -3.45
CA PHE A 231 -7.09 -3.56 -2.87
C PHE A 231 -7.18 -3.68 -1.36
N VAL A 232 -6.45 -2.84 -0.65
CA VAL A 232 -6.44 -2.75 0.82
C VAL A 232 -6.97 -1.40 1.22
N THR A 233 -8.14 -1.34 1.89
CA THR A 233 -8.78 -0.08 2.24
C THR A 233 -8.28 0.54 3.54
N GLY A 234 -7.60 -0.26 4.36
CA GLY A 234 -6.96 0.18 5.61
C GLY A 234 -5.49 0.53 5.40
N HIS A 235 -4.78 0.63 6.53
CA HIS A 235 -3.40 1.06 6.59
C HIS A 235 -2.52 0.03 7.33
N PRO A 236 -2.22 -1.15 6.73
CA PRO A 236 -1.37 -2.15 7.39
C PRO A 236 0.05 -1.65 7.67
N GLU A 237 0.49 -0.60 6.97
CA GLU A 237 1.81 0.02 7.06
C GLU A 237 1.98 0.98 8.23
N TYR A 238 0.90 1.43 8.88
CA TYR A 238 0.96 2.47 9.91
C TYR A 238 1.81 2.06 11.10
N ASP A 239 2.63 3.01 11.55
CA ASP A 239 3.32 2.95 12.83
C ASP A 239 2.36 3.11 14.01
N SER A 240 2.82 2.70 15.20
CA SER A 240 2.00 2.78 16.40
C SER A 240 1.45 4.19 16.68
N HIS A 241 2.19 5.24 16.32
CA HIS A 241 1.82 6.63 16.57
C HIS A 241 1.18 7.35 15.38
N THR A 242 1.02 6.70 14.21
CA THR A 242 0.52 7.40 13.02
C THR A 242 -0.89 7.96 13.22
N LEU A 243 -1.83 7.15 13.75
CA LEU A 243 -3.19 7.63 14.06
C LEU A 243 -3.20 8.69 15.16
N HIS A 244 -2.29 8.60 16.16
CA HIS A 244 -2.12 9.62 17.18
C HIS A 244 -1.70 10.95 16.55
N ASN A 245 -0.68 10.93 15.70
CA ASN A 245 -0.20 12.13 15.02
C ASN A 245 -1.26 12.78 14.13
N GLU A 246 -2.10 11.97 13.48
CA GLU A 246 -3.25 12.46 12.72
C GLU A 246 -4.30 13.09 13.63
N TYR A 247 -4.63 12.45 14.73
CA TYR A 247 -5.61 12.95 15.71
C TYR A 247 -5.17 14.29 16.31
N ILE A 248 -3.90 14.41 16.74
CA ILE A 248 -3.34 15.64 17.29
C ILE A 248 -3.26 16.76 16.24
N ARG A 249 -2.91 16.42 14.99
CA ARG A 249 -2.93 17.37 13.87
C ARG A 249 -4.34 17.92 13.66
N ASP A 250 -5.33 17.03 13.55
CA ASP A 250 -6.72 17.41 13.28
C ASP A 250 -7.29 18.30 14.41
N LEU A 251 -6.94 18.00 15.67
CA LEU A 251 -7.24 18.89 16.82
C LEU A 251 -6.55 20.26 16.69
N GLY A 252 -5.28 20.29 16.30
CA GLY A 252 -4.49 21.51 16.13
C GLY A 252 -4.99 22.39 14.98
N GLU A 253 -5.66 21.81 13.99
CA GLU A 253 -6.31 22.49 12.88
C GLU A 253 -7.73 23.00 13.23
N GLY A 254 -8.16 22.85 14.48
CA GLY A 254 -9.46 23.30 14.97
C GLY A 254 -10.62 22.40 14.55
N MET A 255 -10.34 21.19 14.10
CA MET A 255 -11.35 20.15 13.89
C MET A 255 -11.72 19.50 15.23
N GLU A 256 -12.87 18.87 15.30
CA GLU A 256 -13.32 18.07 16.43
C GLU A 256 -13.29 16.57 16.07
N PRO A 257 -12.09 15.96 15.90
CA PRO A 257 -12.00 14.58 15.51
C PRO A 257 -12.44 13.68 16.68
N ALA A 258 -13.15 12.61 16.37
CA ALA A 258 -13.40 11.56 17.35
C ALA A 258 -12.08 10.87 17.74
N ILE A 259 -11.98 10.43 18.99
CA ILE A 259 -10.85 9.63 19.46
C ILE A 259 -10.77 8.35 18.60
N PRO A 260 -9.59 7.99 18.07
CA PRO A 260 -9.45 6.76 17.26
C PRO A 260 -9.91 5.50 18.03
N VAL A 261 -10.85 4.78 17.42
CA VAL A 261 -11.53 3.62 18.06
C VAL A 261 -10.53 2.48 18.31
N ASN A 262 -10.61 1.82 19.48
CA ASN A 262 -9.78 0.67 19.87
C ASN A 262 -8.27 0.90 19.74
N TYR A 263 -7.81 2.13 19.87
CA TYR A 263 -6.43 2.52 19.63
C TYR A 263 -5.66 2.86 20.91
N TYR A 264 -6.30 3.61 21.82
CA TYR A 264 -5.70 3.94 23.10
C TYR A 264 -6.22 3.01 24.22
N PRO A 265 -5.34 2.58 25.15
CA PRO A 265 -5.80 1.88 26.36
C PRO A 265 -6.84 2.71 27.10
N ASN A 266 -7.95 2.06 27.48
CA ASN A 266 -9.08 2.71 28.15
C ASN A 266 -9.69 3.91 27.38
N ASN A 267 -9.50 3.98 26.07
CA ASN A 267 -9.93 5.07 25.20
C ASN A 267 -9.43 6.45 25.67
N ASN A 268 -8.25 6.49 26.29
CA ASN A 268 -7.63 7.71 26.81
C ASN A 268 -6.40 8.10 25.94
N PRO A 269 -6.44 9.25 25.23
CA PRO A 269 -5.34 9.73 24.39
C PRO A 269 -4.04 10.06 25.12
N ASP A 270 -4.05 10.21 26.45
CA ASP A 270 -2.86 10.40 27.27
C ASP A 270 -2.04 9.11 27.44
N ASN A 271 -2.66 7.97 27.19
CA ASN A 271 -1.98 6.67 27.22
C ASN A 271 -1.26 6.40 25.90
N PRO A 272 -0.07 5.77 25.92
CA PRO A 272 0.60 5.37 24.69
C PRO A 272 -0.25 4.37 23.90
N PRO A 273 -0.37 4.53 22.57
CA PRO A 273 -1.16 3.64 21.75
C PRO A 273 -0.54 2.23 21.63
N ILE A 274 -1.40 1.25 21.40
CA ILE A 274 -1.01 -0.15 21.23
C ILE A 274 -1.18 -0.55 19.75
N ALA A 275 -0.07 -0.94 19.10
CA ALA A 275 -0.12 -1.47 17.73
C ALA A 275 -0.46 -2.97 17.77
N SER A 276 -1.70 -3.30 17.45
CA SER A 276 -2.24 -4.68 17.46
C SER A 276 -2.40 -5.29 16.06
N TRP A 277 -1.89 -4.63 15.01
CA TRP A 277 -2.06 -5.03 13.60
C TRP A 277 -0.76 -5.44 12.89
N ARG A 278 0.40 -5.28 13.53
CA ARG A 278 1.71 -5.45 12.87
C ARG A 278 1.90 -6.83 12.24
N SER A 279 1.55 -7.88 12.97
CA SER A 279 1.75 -9.25 12.49
C SER A 279 0.96 -9.52 11.20
N HIS A 280 -0.31 -9.14 11.16
CA HIS A 280 -1.15 -9.31 9.97
C HIS A 280 -0.74 -8.35 8.82
N GLY A 281 -0.27 -7.14 9.16
CA GLY A 281 0.31 -6.23 8.16
C GLY A 281 1.55 -6.83 7.49
N HIS A 282 2.49 -7.36 8.26
CA HIS A 282 3.67 -8.06 7.72
C HIS A 282 3.29 -9.30 6.91
N LEU A 283 2.33 -10.09 7.40
CA LEU A 283 1.88 -11.29 6.72
C LEU A 283 1.21 -10.99 5.38
N LEU A 284 0.38 -9.93 5.33
CA LEU A 284 -0.24 -9.48 4.09
C LEU A 284 0.79 -9.15 3.02
N PHE A 285 1.81 -8.37 3.38
CA PHE A 285 2.87 -8.00 2.44
C PHE A 285 3.74 -9.18 2.03
N LEU A 286 4.05 -10.07 2.96
CA LEU A 286 4.79 -11.30 2.66
C LEU A 286 4.01 -12.19 1.68
N ASN A 287 2.71 -12.36 1.90
CA ASN A 287 1.84 -13.17 1.03
C ASN A 287 1.67 -12.52 -0.34
N TRP A 288 1.47 -11.18 -0.41
CA TRP A 288 1.42 -10.46 -1.68
C TRP A 288 2.72 -10.65 -2.47
N LEU A 289 3.88 -10.42 -1.84
CA LEU A 289 5.18 -10.63 -2.50
C LEU A 289 5.38 -12.07 -2.98
N ASN A 290 4.96 -13.06 -2.21
CA ASN A 290 5.15 -14.46 -2.56
C ASN A 290 4.17 -14.95 -3.61
N TYR A 291 2.85 -14.71 -3.42
CA TYR A 291 1.82 -15.36 -4.21
C TYR A 291 1.27 -14.51 -5.36
N CYS A 292 1.33 -13.18 -5.24
CA CYS A 292 0.84 -12.28 -6.29
C CYS A 292 1.98 -11.67 -7.12
N VAL A 293 3.21 -11.63 -6.58
CA VAL A 293 4.37 -11.09 -7.28
C VAL A 293 5.31 -12.22 -7.73
N TYR A 294 6.03 -12.84 -6.79
CA TYR A 294 7.12 -13.77 -7.10
C TYR A 294 6.66 -15.00 -7.91
N GLN A 295 5.56 -15.64 -7.50
CA GLN A 295 5.07 -16.85 -8.17
C GLN A 295 4.35 -16.56 -9.50
N GLN A 296 3.95 -15.31 -9.76
CA GLN A 296 3.28 -14.90 -11.00
C GLN A 296 4.25 -14.22 -11.98
N THR A 297 5.37 -13.75 -11.50
CA THR A 297 6.35 -13.04 -12.33
C THR A 297 7.03 -13.99 -13.31
N PRO A 298 7.16 -13.66 -14.61
CA PRO A 298 7.95 -14.43 -15.55
C PRO A 298 9.44 -14.37 -15.16
N TYR A 299 10.20 -15.43 -15.52
CA TYR A 299 11.62 -15.48 -15.23
C TYR A 299 12.37 -14.30 -15.85
N ASP A 300 11.98 -13.92 -17.06
CA ASP A 300 12.52 -12.77 -17.78
C ASP A 300 11.44 -11.69 -17.96
N LEU A 301 11.61 -10.55 -17.31
CA LEU A 301 10.67 -9.41 -17.38
C LEU A 301 10.65 -8.74 -18.75
N ASP A 302 11.69 -8.89 -19.56
CA ASP A 302 11.74 -8.31 -20.90
C ASP A 302 10.84 -9.07 -21.89
N HIS A 303 10.38 -10.27 -21.50
CA HIS A 303 9.38 -11.08 -22.22
C HIS A 303 7.99 -11.05 -21.54
N PHE A 304 7.61 -9.91 -21.03
CA PHE A 304 6.29 -9.68 -20.44
C PHE A 304 5.23 -9.77 -21.55
N SER A 305 4.48 -10.88 -21.61
CA SER A 305 3.37 -11.07 -22.55
C SER A 305 2.09 -11.41 -21.78
N GLU A 306 0.93 -11.01 -22.30
CA GLU A 306 -0.39 -11.37 -21.74
C GLU A 306 -0.57 -12.89 -21.58
N ASP A 307 0.11 -13.70 -22.41
CA ASP A 307 0.05 -15.15 -22.37
C ASP A 307 0.68 -15.79 -21.12
N ALA A 308 1.48 -15.03 -20.34
CA ALA A 308 2.08 -15.53 -19.10
C ALA A 308 1.06 -15.72 -17.96
N PHE A 309 -0.12 -15.13 -18.07
CA PHE A 309 -1.17 -15.14 -17.03
C PHE A 309 -2.30 -16.15 -17.29
N THR A 310 -2.28 -16.85 -18.43
CA THR A 310 -3.33 -17.82 -18.82
C THR A 310 -2.99 -19.28 -18.49
N LYS A 311 -1.94 -19.55 -17.76
CA LYS A 311 -1.66 -20.91 -17.28
C LYS A 311 -2.40 -21.17 -15.99
N ASP A 312 -3.69 -21.47 -16.14
CA ASP A 312 -4.43 -22.27 -15.19
C ASP A 312 -3.92 -23.71 -15.22
N ASP A 313 -3.48 -24.17 -14.02
CA ASP A 313 -3.63 -25.58 -13.60
C ASP A 313 -3.67 -25.64 -12.07
#